data_c59b1e5c12b564583bd2de5221004acd
#
_entry.id   c59b1e5c12b564583bd2de5221004acd
#
_cell.length_a   1.000
_cell.length_b   1.000
_cell.length_c   1.000
_cell.angle_alpha   90.00
_cell.angle_beta   90.00
_cell.angle_gamma   90.00
#
_symmetry.space_group_name_H-M   'P 1'
#
loop_
_entity.id
_entity.type
_entity.pdbx_description
1 polymer ?
#
loop_
_entity_poly.entity_id
_entity_poly.type
_entity_poly.pdbx_seq_one_letter_code
_entity_poly.pdbx_strand_id
1 'polypeptide(L)'
;MKQIVDLHDQTRDKIAYIEEECEKLAKKLHNKYKQDFQTVNEYLVVDLVRSIKGKNAANNDVFTFDYESFLEVGIETEDDYFPNAYIPIWKCKQEMFQPVGYLTDLTMDSIEKKMKVMIEEILSEREEGEKHE
;
A
#
# COMPACT_ATOMS: atom_id res chain seq x y z
N MET A 1 -13.84 -5.32 -1.24
CA MET A 1 -13.03 -6.29 -0.46
C MET A 1 -13.88 -7.48 -0.07
N LYS A 2 -13.28 -8.66 -0.06
CA LYS A 2 -13.97 -9.90 0.29
C LYS A 2 -13.99 -10.07 1.81
N GLN A 3 -15.17 -10.31 2.37
CA GLN A 3 -15.31 -10.56 3.81
C GLN A 3 -14.86 -11.99 4.16
N ILE A 4 -14.08 -12.12 5.22
CA ILE A 4 -13.61 -13.41 5.73
C ILE A 4 -13.93 -13.49 7.21
N VAL A 5 -14.72 -14.51 7.60
CA VAL A 5 -15.13 -14.69 9.00
C VAL A 5 -14.32 -15.79 9.71
N ASP A 6 -13.68 -16.67 8.97
CA ASP A 6 -12.85 -17.76 9.53
C ASP A 6 -11.40 -17.31 9.64
N LEU A 7 -11.05 -16.71 10.78
CA LEU A 7 -9.70 -16.21 11.04
C LEU A 7 -8.86 -17.29 11.70
N HIS A 8 -8.36 -18.22 10.90
CA HIS A 8 -7.52 -19.34 11.34
C HIS A 8 -6.13 -19.28 10.70
N ASP A 9 -5.27 -20.24 11.02
CA ASP A 9 -3.87 -20.25 10.60
C ASP A 9 -3.70 -20.20 9.08
N GLN A 10 -4.54 -20.90 8.32
CA GLN A 10 -4.48 -20.86 6.85
C GLN A 10 -4.80 -19.48 6.29
N THR A 11 -5.75 -18.78 6.91
CA THR A 11 -6.07 -17.40 6.54
C THR A 11 -4.90 -16.49 6.86
N ARG A 12 -4.27 -16.67 8.01
CA ARG A 12 -3.08 -15.92 8.41
C ARG A 12 -1.96 -16.09 7.39
N ASP A 13 -1.70 -17.33 6.99
CA ASP A 13 -0.65 -17.64 6.02
C ASP A 13 -0.94 -17.00 4.66
N LYS A 14 -2.19 -16.98 4.23
CA LYS A 14 -2.62 -16.37 3.00
C LYS A 14 -2.39 -14.85 3.03
N ILE A 15 -2.76 -14.20 4.12
CA ILE A 15 -2.56 -12.76 4.29
C ILE A 15 -1.07 -12.43 4.32
N ALA A 16 -0.29 -13.21 5.07
CA ALA A 16 1.16 -13.04 5.15
C ALA A 16 1.81 -13.14 3.77
N TYR A 17 1.39 -14.10 2.96
CA TYR A 17 1.88 -14.28 1.59
C TYR A 17 1.56 -13.05 0.72
N ILE A 18 0.31 -12.59 0.77
CA ILE A 18 -0.11 -11.43 -0.04
C ILE A 18 0.63 -10.18 0.39
N GLU A 19 0.77 -9.95 1.69
CA GLU A 19 1.52 -8.79 2.21
C GLU A 19 2.98 -8.83 1.78
N GLU A 20 3.60 -10.01 1.83
CA GLU A 20 4.99 -10.19 1.40
C GLU A 20 5.16 -9.91 -0.11
N GLU A 21 4.23 -10.39 -0.92
CA GLU A 21 4.23 -10.11 -2.36
C GLU A 21 4.04 -8.62 -2.62
N CYS A 22 3.22 -7.95 -1.83
CA CYS A 22 3.04 -6.49 -1.92
C CYS A 22 4.32 -5.74 -1.54
N GLU A 23 5.07 -6.21 -0.54
CA GLU A 23 6.36 -5.62 -0.18
C GLU A 23 7.36 -5.74 -1.32
N LYS A 24 7.43 -6.89 -1.97
CA LYS A 24 8.30 -7.11 -3.13
C LYS A 24 7.92 -6.20 -4.30
N LEU A 25 6.62 -6.08 -4.55
CA LEU A 25 6.11 -5.20 -5.60
C LEU A 25 6.46 -3.73 -5.31
N ALA A 26 6.29 -3.30 -4.06
CA ALA A 26 6.63 -1.93 -3.66
C ALA A 26 8.10 -1.61 -3.93
N LYS A 27 9.00 -2.51 -3.58
CA LYS A 27 10.44 -2.36 -3.84
C LYS A 27 10.74 -2.30 -5.34
N LYS A 28 10.12 -3.18 -6.10
CA LYS A 28 10.27 -3.24 -7.55
C LYS A 28 9.87 -1.92 -8.21
N LEU A 29 8.71 -1.39 -7.85
CA LEU A 29 8.21 -0.14 -8.43
C LEU A 29 9.01 1.07 -7.96
N HIS A 30 9.41 1.10 -6.70
CA HIS A 30 10.28 2.14 -6.18
C HIS A 30 11.59 2.20 -7.00
N ASN A 31 12.25 1.05 -7.19
CA ASN A 31 13.50 0.98 -7.94
C ASN A 31 13.32 1.37 -9.40
N LYS A 32 12.17 1.06 -9.99
CA LYS A 32 11.89 1.40 -11.38
C LYS A 32 11.74 2.90 -11.61
N TYR A 33 11.08 3.60 -10.69
CA TYR A 33 10.67 4.99 -10.90
C TYR A 33 11.45 6.03 -10.08
N LYS A 34 12.25 5.61 -9.10
CA LYS A 34 12.90 6.54 -8.17
C LYS A 34 13.73 7.64 -8.84
N GLN A 35 14.43 7.33 -9.92
CA GLN A 35 15.29 8.29 -10.60
C GLN A 35 14.49 9.40 -11.27
N ASP A 36 13.30 9.07 -11.78
CA ASP A 36 12.44 10.03 -12.45
C ASP A 36 12.00 11.16 -11.50
N PHE A 37 11.83 10.83 -10.22
CA PHE A 37 11.46 11.81 -9.19
C PHE A 37 12.68 12.57 -8.67
N GLN A 38 13.84 11.94 -8.62
CA GLN A 38 15.07 12.60 -8.16
C GLN A 38 15.46 13.78 -9.04
N THR A 39 15.11 13.77 -10.33
CA THR A 39 15.40 14.86 -11.25
C THR A 39 14.70 16.16 -10.86
N VAL A 40 13.63 16.09 -10.07
CA VAL A 40 12.89 17.26 -9.57
C VAL A 40 13.02 17.43 -8.05
N ASN A 41 14.05 16.81 -7.45
CA ASN A 41 14.33 16.87 -6.01
C ASN A 41 13.22 16.30 -5.15
N GLU A 42 12.53 15.28 -5.64
CA GLU A 42 11.51 14.56 -4.92
C GLU A 42 11.93 13.10 -4.72
N TYR A 43 11.45 12.48 -3.64
CA TYR A 43 11.72 11.07 -3.36
C TYR A 43 10.40 10.31 -3.40
N LEU A 44 10.32 9.34 -4.32
CA LEU A 44 9.15 8.46 -4.41
C LEU A 44 9.16 7.50 -3.24
N VAL A 45 8.03 7.41 -2.53
CA VAL A 45 7.80 6.44 -1.47
C VAL A 45 6.77 5.44 -1.96
N VAL A 46 7.12 4.16 -1.98
CA VAL A 46 6.20 3.06 -2.29
C VAL A 46 6.41 2.00 -1.22
N ASP A 47 5.42 1.82 -0.36
CA ASP A 47 5.53 0.91 0.77
C ASP A 47 4.25 0.12 1.01
N LEU A 48 4.41 -1.07 1.58
CA LEU A 48 3.31 -1.73 2.28
C LEU A 48 3.32 -1.22 3.71
N VAL A 49 2.24 -0.60 4.13
CA VAL A 49 2.07 -0.06 5.48
C VAL A 49 1.20 -1.01 6.29
N ARG A 50 1.61 -1.30 7.53
CA ARG A 50 0.82 -2.03 8.52
C ARG A 50 0.52 -1.09 9.67
N SER A 51 -0.74 -1.01 10.07
CA SER A 51 -1.18 -0.02 11.05
C SER A 51 -2.28 -0.56 11.94
N ILE A 52 -2.27 -0.15 13.21
CA ILE A 52 -3.37 -0.34 14.14
C ILE A 52 -3.70 1.05 14.68
N LYS A 53 -4.88 1.58 14.33
CA LYS A 53 -5.34 2.91 14.76
C LYS A 53 -4.31 4.01 14.48
N GLY A 54 -3.68 3.97 13.31
CA GLY A 54 -2.71 4.97 12.89
C GLY A 54 -1.29 4.76 13.42
N LYS A 55 -1.05 3.71 14.21
CA LYS A 55 0.29 3.38 14.74
C LYS A 55 0.86 2.19 13.99
N ASN A 56 2.18 2.13 13.85
CA ASN A 56 2.85 1.02 13.17
C ASN A 56 2.51 -0.31 13.83
N ALA A 57 2.24 -1.32 13.00
CA ALA A 57 1.94 -2.67 13.43
C ALA A 57 2.92 -3.67 12.82
N ALA A 58 3.00 -4.86 13.41
CA ALA A 58 3.87 -5.94 12.94
C ALA A 58 3.08 -6.92 12.07
N ASN A 59 3.80 -7.75 11.30
CA ASN A 59 3.19 -8.73 10.40
C ASN A 59 2.43 -9.84 11.14
N ASN A 60 2.66 -10.03 12.43
CA ASN A 60 1.93 -11.01 13.23
C ASN A 60 0.65 -10.45 13.88
N ASP A 61 0.34 -9.17 13.66
CA ASP A 61 -0.83 -8.50 14.23
C ASP A 61 -2.07 -8.56 13.34
N VAL A 62 -2.06 -9.38 12.28
CA VAL A 62 -3.09 -9.36 11.23
C VAL A 62 -4.51 -9.65 11.73
N PHE A 63 -4.66 -10.31 12.88
CA PHE A 63 -5.97 -10.59 13.48
C PHE A 63 -6.27 -9.69 14.68
N THR A 64 -5.44 -8.69 14.93
CA THR A 64 -5.71 -7.70 15.98
C THR A 64 -6.77 -6.71 15.47
N PHE A 65 -7.70 -6.33 16.33
CA PHE A 65 -8.76 -5.39 15.95
C PHE A 65 -8.16 -4.06 15.47
N ASP A 66 -8.74 -3.53 14.42
CA ASP A 66 -8.32 -2.29 13.76
C ASP A 66 -6.97 -2.39 13.05
N TYR A 67 -6.41 -3.60 12.92
CA TYR A 67 -5.26 -3.81 12.04
C TYR A 67 -5.67 -3.57 10.59
N GLU A 68 -4.81 -2.88 9.85
CA GLU A 68 -4.97 -2.75 8.40
C GLU A 68 -3.61 -2.78 7.72
N SER A 69 -3.58 -3.30 6.51
CA SER A 69 -2.42 -3.18 5.64
C SER A 69 -2.87 -2.61 4.30
N PHE A 70 -2.01 -1.77 3.73
CA PHE A 70 -2.28 -1.12 2.45
C PHE A 70 -0.99 -0.75 1.76
N LEU A 71 -1.03 -0.71 0.43
CA LEU A 71 0.06 -0.16 -0.36
C LEU A 71 -0.13 1.34 -0.47
N GLU A 72 0.91 2.08 -0.20
CA GLU A 72 0.89 3.54 -0.24
C GLU A 72 1.91 4.05 -1.25
N VAL A 73 1.49 5.04 -2.03
CA VAL A 73 2.36 5.80 -2.91
C VAL A 73 2.35 7.24 -2.43
N GLY A 74 3.52 7.80 -2.20
CA GLY A 74 3.65 9.17 -1.75
C GLY A 74 4.94 9.81 -2.26
N ILE A 75 5.05 11.09 -2.01
CA ILE A 75 6.21 11.89 -2.39
C ILE A 75 6.79 12.54 -1.14
N GLU A 76 8.09 12.36 -0.94
CA GLU A 76 8.82 13.00 0.15
C GLU A 76 9.69 14.12 -0.41
N THR A 77 9.63 15.27 0.22
CA THR A 77 10.52 16.41 -0.06
C THR A 77 11.40 16.63 1.16
N GLU A 78 12.30 17.62 1.12
CA GLU A 78 13.15 17.94 2.28
C GLU A 78 12.35 18.28 3.55
N ASP A 79 11.19 18.91 3.37
CA ASP A 79 10.40 19.44 4.48
C ASP A 79 9.21 18.58 4.86
N ASP A 80 8.60 17.85 3.91
CA ASP A 80 7.33 17.17 4.14
C ASP A 80 7.18 15.88 3.37
N TYR A 81 6.22 15.05 3.83
CA TYR A 81 5.78 13.86 3.15
C TYR A 81 4.31 14.04 2.71
N PHE A 82 4.05 13.76 1.43
CA PHE A 82 2.71 13.91 0.83
C PHE A 82 2.20 12.55 0.36
N PRO A 83 1.29 11.90 1.11
CA PRO A 83 0.65 10.68 0.61
C PRO A 83 -0.27 11.02 -0.57
N ASN A 84 -0.15 10.28 -1.67
CA ASN A 84 -0.92 10.54 -2.89
C ASN A 84 -2.04 9.52 -3.12
N ALA A 85 -1.76 8.24 -2.88
CA ALA A 85 -2.72 7.19 -3.16
C ALA A 85 -2.42 5.95 -2.32
N TYR A 86 -3.44 5.12 -2.13
CA TYR A 86 -3.25 3.85 -1.43
C TYR A 86 -4.21 2.80 -1.98
N ILE A 87 -3.81 1.53 -1.84
CA ILE A 87 -4.63 0.37 -2.17
C ILE A 87 -4.76 -0.49 -0.93
N PRO A 88 -5.96 -0.63 -0.34
CA PRO A 88 -6.17 -1.49 0.83
C PRO A 88 -5.92 -2.95 0.49
N ILE A 89 -5.25 -3.69 1.38
CA ILE A 89 -4.96 -5.11 1.21
C ILE A 89 -5.75 -5.96 2.19
N TRP A 90 -5.64 -5.67 3.49
CA TRP A 90 -6.32 -6.44 4.53
C TRP A 90 -6.75 -5.52 5.67
N LYS A 91 -7.93 -5.79 6.23
CA LYS A 91 -8.44 -5.10 7.42
C LYS A 91 -9.07 -6.12 8.36
N CYS A 92 -8.80 -5.99 9.64
CA CYS A 92 -9.45 -6.80 10.68
C CYS A 92 -10.27 -5.89 11.58
N LYS A 93 -11.56 -6.19 11.70
CA LYS A 93 -12.49 -5.37 12.49
C LYS A 93 -13.27 -6.26 13.45
N GLN A 94 -13.82 -5.65 14.49
CA GLN A 94 -14.78 -6.30 15.37
C GLN A 94 -16.19 -5.94 14.89
N GLU A 95 -16.95 -6.95 14.50
CA GLU A 95 -18.34 -6.79 14.10
C GLU A 95 -19.20 -7.80 14.85
N MET A 96 -20.29 -7.33 15.46
CA MET A 96 -21.23 -8.18 16.19
C MET A 96 -20.55 -9.13 17.18
N PHE A 97 -19.57 -8.59 17.92
CA PHE A 97 -18.81 -9.27 18.97
C PHE A 97 -17.82 -10.34 18.48
N GLN A 98 -17.50 -10.38 17.19
CA GLN A 98 -16.51 -11.30 16.66
C GLN A 98 -15.58 -10.60 15.67
N PRO A 99 -14.33 -11.11 15.51
CA PRO A 99 -13.44 -10.55 14.51
C PRO A 99 -13.88 -10.93 13.10
N VAL A 100 -13.85 -9.94 12.21
CA VAL A 100 -14.16 -10.14 10.79
C VAL A 100 -13.06 -9.47 9.97
N GLY A 101 -12.57 -10.15 8.95
CA GLY A 101 -11.55 -9.61 8.07
C GLY A 101 -12.09 -9.25 6.69
N TYR A 102 -11.40 -8.33 6.05
CA TYR A 102 -11.69 -7.89 4.68
C TYR A 102 -10.42 -7.93 3.87
N LEU A 103 -10.41 -8.79 2.86
CA LEU A 103 -9.25 -9.00 1.99
C LEU A 103 -9.51 -8.40 0.62
N THR A 104 -8.49 -7.80 0.01
CA THR A 104 -8.59 -7.27 -1.35
C THR A 104 -9.05 -8.33 -2.34
N ASP A 105 -9.89 -7.93 -3.29
CA ASP A 105 -10.33 -8.78 -4.41
C ASP A 105 -9.36 -8.72 -5.59
N LEU A 106 -8.37 -7.82 -5.53
CA LEU A 106 -7.45 -7.59 -6.63
C LEU A 106 -6.41 -8.69 -6.70
N THR A 107 -6.07 -9.10 -7.92
CA THR A 107 -4.91 -9.97 -8.16
C THR A 107 -3.64 -9.14 -8.07
N MET A 108 -2.49 -9.78 -7.88
CA MET A 108 -1.20 -9.08 -7.86
C MET A 108 -0.93 -8.35 -9.16
N ASP A 109 -1.32 -8.92 -10.31
CA ASP A 109 -1.20 -8.24 -11.61
C ASP A 109 -2.04 -6.97 -11.67
N SER A 110 -3.26 -7.00 -11.16
CA SER A 110 -4.14 -5.83 -11.11
C SER A 110 -3.60 -4.75 -10.19
N ILE A 111 -3.05 -5.16 -9.04
CA ILE A 111 -2.42 -4.23 -8.08
C ILE A 111 -1.23 -3.54 -8.75
N GLU A 112 -0.36 -4.31 -9.41
CA GLU A 112 0.80 -3.76 -10.11
C GLU A 112 0.39 -2.74 -11.17
N LYS A 113 -0.60 -3.07 -11.98
CA LYS A 113 -1.11 -2.15 -13.02
C LYS A 113 -1.65 -0.87 -12.43
N LYS A 114 -2.44 -0.96 -11.36
CA LYS A 114 -2.98 0.23 -10.68
C LYS A 114 -1.88 1.10 -10.09
N MET A 115 -0.88 0.48 -9.46
CA MET A 115 0.24 1.20 -8.87
C MET A 115 1.03 1.94 -9.95
N LYS A 116 1.31 1.30 -11.08
CA LYS A 116 2.01 1.93 -12.20
C LYS A 116 1.24 3.13 -12.72
N VAL A 117 -0.06 3.00 -12.92
CA VAL A 117 -0.91 4.11 -13.37
C VAL A 117 -0.84 5.28 -12.39
N MET A 118 -0.94 5.02 -11.09
CA MET A 118 -0.85 6.05 -10.06
C MET A 118 0.49 6.79 -10.11
N ILE A 119 1.60 6.05 -10.21
CA ILE A 119 2.94 6.64 -10.26
C ILE A 119 3.12 7.44 -11.55
N GLU A 120 2.71 6.89 -12.67
CA GLU A 120 2.85 7.55 -13.98
C GLU A 120 1.99 8.81 -14.08
N GLU A 121 0.82 8.85 -13.45
CA GLU A 121 -0.01 10.05 -13.36
C GLU A 121 0.70 11.15 -12.57
N ILE A 122 1.34 10.81 -11.46
CA ILE A 122 2.11 11.78 -10.67
C ILE A 122 3.27 12.33 -11.49
N LEU A 123 4.00 11.47 -12.21
CA LEU A 123 5.09 11.89 -13.09
C LEU A 123 4.59 12.80 -14.20
N SER A 124 3.46 12.48 -14.81
CA SER A 124 2.85 13.29 -15.86
C SER A 124 2.51 14.69 -15.37
N GLU A 125 1.99 14.82 -14.16
CA GLU A 125 1.71 16.12 -13.54
C GLU A 125 2.97 16.94 -13.33
N ARG A 126 4.08 16.28 -12.94
CA ARG A 126 5.37 16.96 -12.76
C ARG A 126 5.93 17.45 -14.09
N GLU A 127 5.84 16.66 -15.15
CA GLU A 127 6.28 17.05 -16.49
C GLU A 127 5.47 18.21 -17.04
N GLU A 128 4.15 18.21 -16.84
CA GLU A 128 3.29 19.32 -17.25
C GLU A 128 3.62 20.60 -16.49
N GLY A 129 3.90 20.51 -15.20
CA GLY A 129 4.35 21.64 -14.39
C GLY A 129 5.62 22.26 -14.92
N GLU A 130 6.60 21.47 -15.34
CA GLU A 130 7.85 21.94 -15.92
C GLU A 130 7.65 22.64 -17.28
N LYS A 131 6.70 22.15 -18.06
CA LYS A 131 6.43 22.74 -19.40
C LYS A 131 5.77 24.11 -19.34
N HIS A 132 5.12 24.44 -18.24
CA HIS A 132 4.43 25.72 -18.06
C HIS A 132 5.31 26.80 -17.44
N GLU A 133 6.49 26.45 -17.03
CA GLU A 133 7.49 27.39 -16.56
C GLU A 133 8.31 27.92 -17.74
#